data_ccb1eae8bb1b45706fcc9ee85112fa56
#
_entry.id   ccb1eae8bb1b45706fcc9ee85112fa56
#
_cell.length_a   1.000
_cell.length_b   1.000
_cell.length_c   1.000
_cell.angle_alpha   90.00
_cell.angle_beta   90.00
_cell.angle_gamma   90.00
#
_symmetry.space_group_name_H-M   'P 1'
#
loop_
_entity.id
_entity.type
_entity.pdbx_description
1 polymer ?
#
loop_
_entity_poly.entity_id
_entity_poly.type
_entity_poly.pdbx_seq_one_letter_code
_entity_poly.pdbx_strand_id
1 'polypeptide(L)'
;MQGFDLEQLRTLVAVVDAGSLTAAAPRVFLSQSSVSEQMRKLEERAGQSLLTRSKAGVSPTEAGARLLVHARRILALSDEAFRDLHGETLAGELRLAVTDYFRPGDLTQLLSRLAQGHPRVRLHVSILKSDELRAAYARGDFDVALAMHIAGVSTPPPGSPAVLRRESLAWLGAAGMRVVRGEPVRLLVLPDTCSLHQFTVALLRRRHVPYVLAHVASGVAGLQSALAAGLG
;
A
#
# COMPACT_ATOMS: atom_id res chain seq x y z
N MET A 1 -17.15 28.92 -7.57
CA MET A 1 -16.77 27.50 -7.35
C MET A 1 -15.56 27.46 -6.44
N GLN A 2 -15.65 26.73 -5.33
CA GLN A 2 -14.50 26.47 -4.45
C GLN A 2 -13.82 25.18 -4.98
N GLY A 3 -12.62 25.30 -5.54
CA GLY A 3 -11.85 24.15 -6.02
C GLY A 3 -10.36 24.31 -5.66
N PHE A 4 -9.64 23.21 -5.54
CA PHE A 4 -8.19 23.22 -5.36
C PHE A 4 -7.48 23.39 -6.71
N ASP A 5 -6.35 24.07 -6.69
CA ASP A 5 -5.45 24.21 -7.83
C ASP A 5 -4.61 22.94 -8.01
N LEU A 6 -4.52 22.42 -9.25
CA LEU A 6 -3.81 21.17 -9.53
C LEU A 6 -2.30 21.29 -9.26
N GLU A 7 -1.69 22.44 -9.53
CA GLU A 7 -0.27 22.64 -9.28
C GLU A 7 0.03 22.68 -7.78
N GLN A 8 -0.88 23.26 -6.98
CA GLN A 8 -0.75 23.23 -5.53
C GLN A 8 -0.92 21.81 -4.98
N LEU A 9 -1.82 21.00 -5.55
CA LEU A 9 -1.97 19.59 -5.18
C LEU A 9 -0.73 18.77 -5.58
N ARG A 10 -0.15 19.00 -6.77
CA ARG A 10 1.13 18.37 -7.19
C ARG A 10 2.25 18.72 -6.21
N THR A 11 2.34 19.98 -5.83
CA THR A 11 3.35 20.45 -4.88
C THR A 11 3.17 19.79 -3.50
N LEU A 12 1.95 19.67 -2.99
CA LEU A 12 1.68 18.95 -1.73
C LEU A 12 2.16 17.49 -1.80
N VAL A 13 1.81 16.78 -2.87
CA VAL A 13 2.25 15.39 -3.08
C VAL A 13 3.77 15.30 -3.11
N ALA A 14 4.44 16.15 -3.89
CA ALA A 14 5.90 16.16 -4.01
C ALA A 14 6.60 16.47 -2.68
N VAL A 15 6.08 17.41 -1.87
CA VAL A 15 6.62 17.76 -0.56
C VAL A 15 6.52 16.61 0.42
N VAL A 16 5.38 15.94 0.48
CA VAL A 16 5.20 14.80 1.39
C VAL A 16 6.05 13.60 0.96
N ASP A 17 6.13 13.31 -0.33
CA ASP A 17 6.93 12.21 -0.87
C ASP A 17 8.44 12.45 -0.75
N ALA A 18 8.87 13.70 -0.75
CA ALA A 18 10.27 14.09 -0.54
C ALA A 18 10.64 14.28 0.93
N GLY A 19 9.65 14.44 1.83
CA GLY A 19 9.85 14.77 3.25
C GLY A 19 10.49 16.16 3.48
N SER A 20 10.61 17.00 2.44
CA SER A 20 11.29 18.30 2.50
C SER A 20 10.81 19.22 1.37
N LEU A 21 10.58 20.50 1.69
CA LEU A 21 10.27 21.52 0.68
C LEU A 21 11.41 21.72 -0.33
N THR A 22 12.65 21.69 0.15
CA THR A 22 13.85 21.85 -0.70
C THR A 22 14.02 20.66 -1.64
N ALA A 23 13.82 19.44 -1.14
CA ALA A 23 13.93 18.22 -1.95
C ALA A 23 12.74 18.03 -2.93
N ALA A 24 11.61 18.68 -2.66
CA ALA A 24 10.44 18.68 -3.54
C ALA A 24 10.60 19.66 -4.73
N ALA A 25 11.31 20.78 -4.53
CA ALA A 25 11.42 21.86 -5.50
C ALA A 25 11.83 21.38 -6.92
N PRO A 26 12.88 20.59 -7.12
CA PRO A 26 13.25 20.09 -8.44
C PRO A 26 12.21 19.11 -9.02
N ARG A 27 11.43 18.44 -8.19
CA ARG A 27 10.39 17.47 -8.65
C ARG A 27 9.19 18.16 -9.28
N VAL A 28 8.94 19.42 -8.93
CA VAL A 28 7.85 20.24 -9.46
C VAL A 28 8.37 21.42 -10.31
N PHE A 29 9.66 21.43 -10.64
CA PHE A 29 10.30 22.47 -11.45
C PHE A 29 10.13 23.89 -10.88
N LEU A 30 10.17 24.02 -9.56
CA LEU A 30 10.02 25.29 -8.85
C LEU A 30 11.23 25.61 -7.97
N SER A 31 11.34 26.88 -7.54
CA SER A 31 12.23 27.25 -6.45
C SER A 31 11.64 26.81 -5.09
N GLN A 32 12.50 26.66 -4.07
CA GLN A 32 12.04 26.35 -2.72
C GLN A 32 11.09 27.41 -2.16
N SER A 33 11.30 28.70 -2.47
CA SER A 33 10.41 29.79 -2.09
C SER A 33 9.04 29.67 -2.76
N SER A 34 8.99 29.30 -4.04
CA SER A 34 7.74 29.06 -4.77
C SER A 34 6.97 27.85 -4.21
N VAL A 35 7.67 26.77 -3.88
CA VAL A 35 7.06 25.62 -3.19
C VAL A 35 6.44 26.02 -1.86
N SER A 36 7.17 26.82 -1.05
CA SER A 36 6.66 27.31 0.24
C SER A 36 5.42 28.18 0.07
N GLU A 37 5.41 29.05 -0.93
CA GLU A 37 4.30 29.93 -1.23
C GLU A 37 3.07 29.15 -1.75
N GLN A 38 3.27 28.15 -2.60
CA GLN A 38 2.16 27.26 -3.03
C GLN A 38 1.54 26.50 -1.86
N MET A 39 2.36 26.00 -0.94
CA MET A 39 1.83 25.33 0.25
C MET A 39 1.06 26.28 1.15
N ARG A 40 1.54 27.51 1.36
CA ARG A 40 0.84 28.53 2.12
C ARG A 40 -0.54 28.83 1.51
N LYS A 41 -0.63 29.05 0.18
CA LYS A 41 -1.88 29.31 -0.53
C LYS A 41 -2.85 28.11 -0.44
N LEU A 42 -2.33 26.89 -0.50
CA LEU A 42 -3.14 25.68 -0.37
C LEU A 42 -3.72 25.56 1.04
N GLU A 43 -2.92 25.82 2.08
CA GLU A 43 -3.35 25.82 3.49
C GLU A 43 -4.38 26.91 3.77
N GLU A 44 -4.18 28.10 3.24
CA GLU A 44 -5.17 29.19 3.31
C GLU A 44 -6.50 28.80 2.68
N ARG A 45 -6.45 28.18 1.50
CA ARG A 45 -7.65 27.68 0.82
C ARG A 45 -8.33 26.54 1.55
N ALA A 46 -7.55 25.67 2.18
CA ALA A 46 -8.05 24.56 3.01
C ALA A 46 -8.59 25.03 4.36
N GLY A 47 -8.24 26.25 4.80
CA GLY A 47 -8.60 26.81 6.11
C GLY A 47 -7.90 26.12 7.29
N GLN A 48 -6.86 25.33 7.05
CA GLN A 48 -6.14 24.57 8.07
C GLN A 48 -4.73 24.19 7.59
N SER A 49 -3.81 23.98 8.53
CA SER A 49 -2.46 23.50 8.21
C SER A 49 -2.51 22.07 7.68
N LEU A 50 -1.81 21.83 6.57
CA LEU A 50 -1.70 20.53 5.92
C LEU A 50 -0.36 19.84 6.20
N LEU A 51 0.65 20.62 6.58
CA LEU A 51 2.01 20.13 6.83
C LEU A 51 2.48 20.49 8.24
N THR A 52 3.22 19.58 8.85
CA THR A 52 3.97 19.80 10.08
C THR A 52 5.46 19.82 9.72
N ARG A 53 6.18 20.84 10.21
CA ARG A 53 7.63 20.99 10.02
C ARG A 53 8.33 20.66 11.33
N SER A 54 9.33 19.78 11.27
CA SER A 54 10.16 19.42 12.43
C SER A 54 11.63 19.31 12.02
N LYS A 55 12.51 19.07 12.98
CA LYS A 55 13.92 18.76 12.71
C LYS A 55 14.11 17.48 11.89
N ALA A 56 13.15 16.57 11.93
CA ALA A 56 13.12 15.33 11.16
C ALA A 56 12.62 15.51 9.72
N GLY A 57 12.18 16.72 9.34
CA GLY A 57 11.64 17.02 8.02
C GLY A 57 10.20 17.51 8.04
N VAL A 58 9.52 17.31 6.90
CA VAL A 58 8.13 17.69 6.68
C VAL A 58 7.25 16.44 6.61
N SER A 59 6.15 16.46 7.36
CA SER A 59 5.16 15.39 7.35
C SER A 59 3.74 15.97 7.24
N PRO A 60 2.75 15.23 6.70
CA PRO A 60 1.38 15.71 6.64
C PRO A 60 0.75 15.74 8.04
N THR A 61 -0.10 16.74 8.29
CA THR A 61 -1.06 16.72 9.39
C THR A 61 -2.16 15.70 9.10
N GLU A 62 -3.10 15.50 10.04
CA GLU A 62 -4.28 14.65 9.78
C GLU A 62 -5.10 15.18 8.59
N ALA A 63 -5.30 16.49 8.51
CA ALA A 63 -5.96 17.14 7.39
C ALA A 63 -5.17 16.99 6.09
N GLY A 64 -3.84 17.16 6.16
CA GLY A 64 -2.94 16.94 5.03
C GLY A 64 -3.00 15.51 4.52
N ALA A 65 -3.02 14.52 5.40
CA ALA A 65 -3.13 13.12 5.03
C ALA A 65 -4.46 12.80 4.33
N ARG A 66 -5.57 13.38 4.80
CA ARG A 66 -6.89 13.27 4.13
C ARG A 66 -6.86 13.93 2.75
N LEU A 67 -6.37 15.17 2.65
CA LEU A 67 -6.29 15.86 1.37
C LEU A 67 -5.35 15.13 0.39
N LEU A 68 -4.24 14.55 0.86
CA LEU A 68 -3.28 13.83 0.04
C LEU A 68 -3.92 12.65 -0.72
N VAL A 69 -4.83 11.92 -0.08
CA VAL A 69 -5.59 10.84 -0.73
C VAL A 69 -6.41 11.38 -1.90
N HIS A 70 -7.11 12.49 -1.70
CA HIS A 70 -7.90 13.13 -2.75
C HIS A 70 -7.02 13.78 -3.81
N ALA A 71 -5.92 14.45 -3.42
CA ALA A 71 -4.99 15.09 -4.34
C ALA A 71 -4.41 14.10 -5.35
N ARG A 72 -3.93 12.93 -4.89
CA ARG A 72 -3.42 11.88 -5.78
C ARG A 72 -4.49 11.40 -6.77
N ARG A 73 -5.75 11.28 -6.35
CA ARG A 73 -6.86 10.85 -7.21
C ARG A 73 -7.22 11.90 -8.25
N ILE A 74 -7.29 13.19 -7.85
CA ILE A 74 -7.58 14.31 -8.76
C ILE A 74 -6.49 14.44 -9.81
N LEU A 75 -5.21 14.36 -9.40
CA LEU A 75 -4.08 14.44 -10.32
C LEU A 75 -4.07 13.27 -11.30
N ALA A 76 -4.32 12.05 -10.83
CA ALA A 76 -4.41 10.88 -11.70
C ALA A 76 -5.53 11.02 -12.74
N LEU A 77 -6.71 11.52 -12.34
CA LEU A 77 -7.84 11.76 -13.24
C LEU A 77 -7.52 12.87 -14.27
N SER A 78 -6.85 13.94 -13.84
CA SER A 78 -6.39 15.00 -14.74
C SER A 78 -5.41 14.50 -15.78
N ASP A 79 -4.43 13.67 -15.35
CA ASP A 79 -3.44 13.08 -16.24
C ASP A 79 -4.09 12.03 -17.19
N GLU A 80 -5.11 11.33 -16.73
CA GLU A 80 -5.93 10.42 -17.55
C GLU A 80 -6.68 11.17 -18.64
N ALA A 81 -7.38 12.25 -18.27
CA ALA A 81 -8.11 13.09 -19.22
C ALA A 81 -7.20 13.71 -20.28
N PHE A 82 -6.00 14.16 -19.86
CA PHE A 82 -4.99 14.69 -20.78
C PHE A 82 -4.54 13.63 -21.81
N ARG A 83 -4.22 12.41 -21.34
CA ARG A 83 -3.82 11.30 -22.23
C ARG A 83 -4.94 10.87 -23.17
N ASP A 84 -6.18 10.83 -22.69
CA ASP A 84 -7.35 10.48 -23.50
C ASP A 84 -7.53 11.45 -24.67
N LEU A 85 -7.46 12.76 -24.40
CA LEU A 85 -7.54 13.81 -25.43
C LEU A 85 -6.40 13.76 -26.45
N HIS A 86 -5.20 13.30 -26.05
CA HIS A 86 -4.04 13.20 -26.94
C HIS A 86 -3.94 11.84 -27.63
N GLY A 87 -4.89 10.94 -27.42
CA GLY A 87 -4.90 9.62 -28.02
C GLY A 87 -3.79 8.69 -27.53
N GLU A 88 -3.15 9.01 -26.40
CA GLU A 88 -2.15 8.19 -25.74
C GLU A 88 -2.82 7.00 -25.03
N THR A 89 -3.23 6.01 -25.80
CA THR A 89 -3.78 4.78 -25.23
C THR A 89 -2.65 3.82 -24.91
N LEU A 90 -2.53 3.46 -23.64
CA LEU A 90 -1.64 2.36 -23.24
C LEU A 90 -2.06 1.09 -23.96
N ALA A 91 -1.10 0.41 -24.57
CA ALA A 91 -1.29 -0.86 -25.26
C ALA A 91 -0.10 -1.78 -24.98
N GLY A 92 -0.31 -3.08 -25.05
CA GLY A 92 0.73 -4.08 -24.81
C GLY A 92 0.40 -5.01 -23.66
N GLU A 93 1.41 -5.63 -23.08
CA GLU A 93 1.26 -6.55 -21.96
C GLU A 93 1.74 -5.89 -20.66
N LEU A 94 0.99 -6.10 -19.58
CA LEU A 94 1.34 -5.67 -18.21
C LEU A 94 1.33 -6.90 -17.31
N ARG A 95 2.46 -7.21 -16.69
CA ARG A 95 2.63 -8.32 -15.78
C ARG A 95 2.53 -7.80 -14.34
N LEU A 96 1.45 -8.14 -13.65
CA LEU A 96 1.16 -7.74 -12.28
C LEU A 96 1.32 -8.92 -11.33
N ALA A 97 2.18 -8.81 -10.33
CA ALA A 97 2.25 -9.74 -9.22
C ALA A 97 1.55 -9.17 -7.99
N VAL A 98 0.77 -9.98 -7.30
CA VAL A 98 0.02 -9.59 -6.10
C VAL A 98 0.20 -10.66 -5.03
N THR A 99 0.36 -10.27 -3.76
CA THR A 99 0.28 -11.25 -2.67
C THR A 99 -1.18 -11.61 -2.38
N ASP A 100 -1.43 -12.85 -1.95
CA ASP A 100 -2.77 -13.35 -1.62
C ASP A 100 -3.42 -12.69 -0.38
N TYR A 101 -2.75 -11.72 0.23
CA TYR A 101 -3.35 -10.83 1.24
C TYR A 101 -4.18 -9.68 0.65
N PHE A 102 -4.11 -9.48 -0.66
CA PHE A 102 -4.90 -8.44 -1.30
C PHE A 102 -6.38 -8.83 -1.22
N ARG A 103 -7.22 -7.91 -0.77
CA ARG A 103 -8.66 -8.17 -0.69
C ARG A 103 -9.22 -8.41 -2.08
N PRO A 104 -10.00 -9.48 -2.30
CA PRO A 104 -10.57 -9.76 -3.63
C PRO A 104 -11.33 -8.57 -4.23
N GLY A 105 -12.08 -7.81 -3.40
CA GLY A 105 -12.82 -6.62 -3.85
C GLY A 105 -11.90 -5.50 -4.33
N ASP A 106 -10.77 -5.25 -3.66
CA ASP A 106 -9.81 -4.21 -4.08
C ASP A 106 -9.14 -4.61 -5.40
N LEU A 107 -8.80 -5.89 -5.57
CA LEU A 107 -8.26 -6.42 -6.82
C LEU A 107 -9.28 -6.32 -7.95
N THR A 108 -10.54 -6.70 -7.72
CA THR A 108 -11.62 -6.57 -8.70
C THR A 108 -11.78 -5.14 -9.18
N GLN A 109 -11.77 -4.16 -8.26
CA GLN A 109 -11.86 -2.75 -8.62
C GLN A 109 -10.66 -2.27 -9.45
N LEU A 110 -9.44 -2.70 -9.09
CA LEU A 110 -8.22 -2.39 -9.84
C LEU A 110 -8.31 -2.93 -11.26
N LEU A 111 -8.66 -4.21 -11.42
CA LEU A 111 -8.79 -4.87 -12.72
C LEU A 111 -9.87 -4.22 -13.59
N SER A 112 -11.03 -3.91 -13.00
CA SER A 112 -12.13 -3.24 -13.72
C SER A 112 -11.73 -1.86 -14.24
N ARG A 113 -11.03 -1.07 -13.42
CA ARG A 113 -10.55 0.27 -13.84
C ARG A 113 -9.50 0.17 -14.95
N LEU A 114 -8.57 -0.78 -14.85
CA LEU A 114 -7.57 -1.01 -15.90
C LEU A 114 -8.22 -1.44 -17.22
N ALA A 115 -9.19 -2.36 -17.17
CA ALA A 115 -9.87 -2.83 -18.35
C ALA A 115 -10.71 -1.74 -19.03
N GLN A 116 -11.36 -0.86 -18.24
CA GLN A 116 -12.16 0.25 -18.75
C GLN A 116 -11.29 1.39 -19.31
N GLY A 117 -10.25 1.78 -18.55
CA GLY A 117 -9.38 2.90 -18.96
C GLY A 117 -8.37 2.53 -20.05
N HIS A 118 -7.99 1.25 -20.13
CA HIS A 118 -6.94 0.79 -21.03
C HIS A 118 -7.29 -0.54 -21.72
N PRO A 119 -8.32 -0.58 -22.59
CA PRO A 119 -8.84 -1.82 -23.18
C PRO A 119 -7.84 -2.52 -24.10
N ARG A 120 -6.75 -1.84 -24.51
CA ARG A 120 -5.67 -2.42 -25.33
C ARG A 120 -4.52 -3.00 -24.50
N VAL A 121 -4.59 -2.92 -23.16
CA VAL A 121 -3.62 -3.56 -22.27
C VAL A 121 -4.06 -4.98 -21.96
N ARG A 122 -3.22 -5.95 -22.31
CA ARG A 122 -3.36 -7.33 -21.85
C ARG A 122 -2.73 -7.46 -20.47
N LEU A 123 -3.53 -7.78 -19.48
CA LEU A 123 -3.07 -7.90 -18.08
C LEU A 123 -2.82 -9.37 -17.74
N HIS A 124 -1.60 -9.68 -17.29
CA HIS A 124 -1.23 -10.95 -16.68
C HIS A 124 -1.13 -10.77 -15.16
N VAL A 125 -1.99 -11.43 -14.40
CA VAL A 125 -2.02 -11.33 -12.94
C VAL A 125 -1.54 -12.63 -12.34
N SER A 126 -0.53 -12.57 -11.48
CA SER A 126 -0.02 -13.70 -10.72
C SER A 126 -0.17 -13.45 -9.22
N ILE A 127 -0.68 -14.45 -8.51
CA ILE A 127 -0.77 -14.40 -7.05
C ILE A 127 0.37 -15.24 -6.49
N LEU A 128 1.28 -14.60 -5.74
CA LEU A 128 2.50 -15.20 -5.22
C LEU A 128 2.63 -15.02 -3.71
N LYS A 129 3.45 -15.83 -3.06
CA LYS A 129 3.88 -15.59 -1.68
C LYS A 129 4.90 -14.44 -1.62
N SER A 130 5.02 -13.80 -0.47
CA SER A 130 5.82 -12.58 -0.31
C SER A 130 7.28 -12.75 -0.75
N ASP A 131 7.91 -13.90 -0.44
CA ASP A 131 9.29 -14.17 -0.79
C ASP A 131 9.46 -14.47 -2.29
N GLU A 132 8.55 -15.27 -2.84
CA GLU A 132 8.50 -15.58 -4.28
C GLU A 132 8.27 -14.30 -5.11
N LEU A 133 7.32 -13.45 -4.66
CA LEU A 133 7.03 -12.19 -5.32
C LEU A 133 8.27 -11.27 -5.34
N ARG A 134 8.96 -11.13 -4.19
CA ARG A 134 10.17 -10.30 -4.12
C ARG A 134 11.28 -10.82 -5.04
N ALA A 135 11.51 -12.13 -5.04
CA ALA A 135 12.51 -12.75 -5.90
C ALA A 135 12.18 -12.59 -7.38
N ALA A 136 10.92 -12.80 -7.76
CA ALA A 136 10.46 -12.67 -9.14
C ALA A 136 10.49 -11.20 -9.62
N TYR A 137 10.11 -10.25 -8.77
CA TYR A 137 10.21 -8.82 -9.08
C TYR A 137 11.67 -8.38 -9.26
N ALA A 138 12.58 -8.85 -8.41
CA ALA A 138 14.01 -8.54 -8.52
C ALA A 138 14.64 -9.09 -9.80
N ARG A 139 14.11 -10.17 -10.38
CA ARG A 139 14.53 -10.71 -11.68
C ARG A 139 13.91 -9.98 -12.89
N GLY A 140 12.94 -9.09 -12.67
CA GLY A 140 12.21 -8.43 -13.75
C GLY A 140 11.09 -9.27 -14.39
N ASP A 141 10.62 -10.30 -13.68
CA ASP A 141 9.52 -11.16 -14.17
C ASP A 141 8.18 -10.41 -14.22
N PHE A 142 8.06 -9.30 -13.47
CA PHE A 142 6.86 -8.47 -13.35
C PHE A 142 7.17 -6.99 -13.50
N ASP A 143 6.25 -6.27 -14.11
CA ASP A 143 6.34 -4.82 -14.32
C ASP A 143 5.84 -4.06 -13.08
N VAL A 144 4.85 -4.62 -12.38
CA VAL A 144 4.28 -4.08 -11.14
C VAL A 144 4.13 -5.20 -10.11
N ALA A 145 4.46 -4.89 -8.86
CA ALA A 145 4.28 -5.80 -7.73
C ALA A 145 3.52 -5.13 -6.58
N LEU A 146 2.45 -5.76 -6.11
CA LEU A 146 1.66 -5.34 -4.95
C LEU A 146 1.95 -6.29 -3.79
N ALA A 147 2.78 -5.86 -2.87
CA ALA A 147 3.24 -6.68 -1.75
C ALA A 147 2.80 -6.11 -0.40
N MET A 148 2.60 -7.00 0.56
CA MET A 148 2.48 -6.62 1.95
C MET A 148 3.88 -6.41 2.56
N HIS A 149 4.05 -5.34 3.30
CA HIS A 149 5.24 -5.07 4.08
C HIS A 149 4.88 -4.93 5.56
N ILE A 150 5.56 -5.67 6.43
CA ILE A 150 5.35 -5.59 7.87
C ILE A 150 6.35 -4.57 8.44
N ALA A 151 5.84 -3.44 8.93
CA ALA A 151 6.66 -2.36 9.45
C ALA A 151 7.57 -2.83 10.59
N GLY A 152 8.86 -2.49 10.53
CA GLY A 152 9.86 -2.85 11.52
C GLY A 152 10.38 -4.29 11.45
N VAL A 153 9.97 -5.07 10.44
CA VAL A 153 10.37 -6.49 10.32
C VAL A 153 11.10 -6.79 9.03
N SER A 154 10.64 -6.26 7.93
CA SER A 154 11.25 -6.52 6.62
C SER A 154 11.85 -5.25 6.02
N THR A 155 12.98 -5.41 5.34
CA THR A 155 13.56 -4.33 4.54
C THR A 155 12.65 -4.05 3.35
N PRO A 156 12.30 -2.78 3.07
CA PRO A 156 11.57 -2.48 1.85
C PRO A 156 12.36 -2.92 0.62
N PRO A 157 11.70 -3.33 -0.46
CA PRO A 157 12.39 -3.69 -1.70
C PRO A 157 13.22 -2.51 -2.22
N PRO A 158 14.30 -2.77 -2.98
CA PRO A 158 15.10 -1.72 -3.59
C PRO A 158 14.23 -0.84 -4.51
N GLY A 159 14.49 0.45 -4.50
CA GLY A 159 13.63 1.46 -5.10
C GLY A 159 12.83 2.22 -4.03
N SER A 160 11.96 3.11 -4.44
CA SER A 160 11.06 3.84 -3.54
C SER A 160 9.64 3.29 -3.68
N PRO A 161 9.28 2.20 -2.99
CA PRO A 161 7.94 1.63 -3.12
C PRO A 161 6.90 2.62 -2.59
N ALA A 162 5.84 2.84 -3.36
CA ALA A 162 4.72 3.64 -2.92
C ALA A 162 3.91 2.87 -1.86
N VAL A 163 3.73 3.46 -0.69
CA VAL A 163 2.83 2.90 0.32
C VAL A 163 1.40 3.24 -0.07
N LEU A 164 0.65 2.25 -0.52
CA LEU A 164 -0.75 2.43 -0.93
C LEU A 164 -1.67 2.54 0.28
N ARG A 165 -1.42 1.74 1.33
CA ARG A 165 -2.28 1.65 2.51
C ARG A 165 -1.51 1.14 3.72
N ARG A 166 -1.91 1.57 4.91
CA ARG A 166 -1.44 1.01 6.19
C ARG A 166 -2.64 0.40 6.92
N GLU A 167 -2.45 -0.82 7.42
CA GLU A 167 -3.47 -1.53 8.17
C GLU A 167 -2.87 -2.13 9.44
N SER A 168 -3.67 -2.19 10.50
CA SER A 168 -3.30 -2.88 11.72
C SER A 168 -3.49 -4.38 11.55
N LEU A 169 -2.54 -5.16 12.05
CA LEU A 169 -2.71 -6.60 12.18
C LEU A 169 -3.59 -6.91 13.40
N ALA A 170 -4.49 -7.85 13.25
CA ALA A 170 -5.36 -8.35 14.32
C ALA A 170 -5.27 -9.87 14.43
N TRP A 171 -5.38 -10.37 15.65
CA TRP A 171 -5.59 -11.79 15.88
C TRP A 171 -7.06 -12.12 15.66
N LEU A 172 -7.29 -13.19 14.92
CA LEU A 172 -8.63 -13.74 14.70
C LEU A 172 -8.67 -15.17 15.27
N GLY A 173 -9.79 -15.55 15.84
CA GLY A 173 -10.05 -16.89 16.33
C GLY A 173 -11.47 -17.33 15.95
N ALA A 174 -11.73 -18.62 15.95
CA ALA A 174 -13.07 -19.16 15.75
C ALA A 174 -14.03 -18.62 16.80
N ALA A 175 -15.32 -18.50 16.45
CA ALA A 175 -16.35 -18.06 17.37
C ALA A 175 -16.40 -18.97 18.61
N GLY A 176 -16.31 -18.36 19.80
CA GLY A 176 -16.29 -19.10 21.07
C GLY A 176 -14.92 -19.67 21.48
N MET A 177 -13.89 -19.54 20.65
CA MET A 177 -12.53 -19.94 21.01
C MET A 177 -12.02 -19.10 22.19
N ARG A 178 -11.39 -19.77 23.16
CA ARG A 178 -10.72 -19.13 24.31
C ARG A 178 -9.25 -19.46 24.29
N VAL A 179 -8.42 -18.44 24.42
CA VAL A 179 -6.98 -18.62 24.65
C VAL A 179 -6.78 -18.76 26.16
N VAL A 180 -6.32 -19.92 26.61
CA VAL A 180 -6.03 -20.19 28.02
C VAL A 180 -4.57 -19.91 28.29
N ARG A 181 -4.29 -19.15 29.36
CA ARG A 181 -2.92 -18.81 29.73
C ARG A 181 -2.12 -20.07 30.07
N GLY A 182 -0.96 -20.23 29.43
CA GLY A 182 -0.08 -21.39 29.63
C GLY A 182 -0.33 -22.57 28.67
N GLU A 183 -1.43 -22.57 27.96
CA GLU A 183 -1.68 -23.54 26.91
C GLU A 183 -1.10 -23.09 25.57
N PRO A 184 -0.66 -24.02 24.69
CA PRO A 184 -0.17 -23.66 23.36
C PRO A 184 -1.28 -23.05 22.51
N VAL A 185 -0.99 -21.89 21.90
CA VAL A 185 -1.90 -21.25 20.94
C VAL A 185 -1.95 -22.09 19.66
N ARG A 186 -3.15 -22.45 19.22
CA ARG A 186 -3.38 -23.20 17.97
C ARG A 186 -3.37 -22.25 16.80
N LEU A 187 -2.33 -22.30 15.96
CA LEU A 187 -2.17 -21.39 14.83
C LEU A 187 -2.68 -22.01 13.54
N LEU A 188 -3.46 -21.22 12.81
CA LEU A 188 -3.77 -21.41 11.40
C LEU A 188 -2.88 -20.47 10.60
N VAL A 189 -2.04 -21.00 9.75
CA VAL A 189 -1.01 -20.20 9.04
C VAL A 189 -0.96 -20.50 7.56
N LEU A 190 -0.39 -19.58 6.79
CA LEU A 190 0.10 -19.83 5.43
C LEU A 190 1.48 -20.51 5.50
N PRO A 191 2.04 -21.00 4.38
CA PRO A 191 3.37 -21.61 4.38
C PRO A 191 4.47 -20.68 4.94
N ASP A 192 5.59 -21.23 5.31
CA ASP A 192 6.73 -20.53 5.91
C ASP A 192 7.39 -19.49 4.96
N THR A 193 7.19 -19.61 3.66
CA THR A 193 7.54 -18.60 2.64
C THR A 193 6.70 -17.31 2.75
N CYS A 194 5.70 -17.30 3.63
CA CYS A 194 4.84 -16.15 3.88
C CYS A 194 5.44 -15.26 4.97
N SER A 195 5.61 -13.97 4.69
CA SER A 195 6.16 -13.00 5.65
C SER A 195 5.32 -12.85 6.92
N LEU A 196 4.00 -13.01 6.83
CA LEU A 196 3.12 -12.96 8.01
C LEU A 196 3.29 -14.20 8.91
N HIS A 197 3.46 -15.39 8.34
CA HIS A 197 3.82 -16.60 9.10
C HIS A 197 5.12 -16.38 9.86
N GLN A 198 6.18 -15.98 9.16
CA GLN A 198 7.50 -15.73 9.75
C GLN A 198 7.43 -14.71 10.89
N PHE A 199 6.73 -13.59 10.66
CA PHE A 199 6.51 -12.58 11.68
C PHE A 199 5.77 -13.12 12.90
N THR A 200 4.67 -13.85 12.68
CA THR A 200 3.84 -14.41 13.75
C THR A 200 4.64 -15.36 14.63
N VAL A 201 5.35 -16.29 14.03
CA VAL A 201 6.20 -17.25 14.75
C VAL A 201 7.33 -16.54 15.52
N ALA A 202 8.00 -15.57 14.90
CA ALA A 202 9.04 -14.78 15.56
C ALA A 202 8.48 -13.96 16.73
N LEU A 203 7.28 -13.38 16.59
CA LEU A 203 6.60 -12.64 17.65
C LEU A 203 6.28 -13.53 18.86
N LEU A 204 5.69 -14.70 18.65
CA LEU A 204 5.33 -15.63 19.72
C LEU A 204 6.56 -16.17 20.43
N ARG A 205 7.61 -16.55 19.68
CA ARG A 205 8.90 -16.96 20.25
C ARG A 205 9.53 -15.87 21.12
N ARG A 206 9.57 -14.64 20.65
CA ARG A 206 10.09 -13.48 21.40
C ARG A 206 9.27 -13.19 22.67
N ARG A 207 7.98 -13.47 22.65
CA ARG A 207 7.06 -13.32 23.77
C ARG A 207 6.99 -14.54 24.69
N HIS A 208 7.75 -15.60 24.40
CA HIS A 208 7.70 -16.89 25.12
C HIS A 208 6.29 -17.47 25.23
N VAL A 209 5.47 -17.26 24.17
CA VAL A 209 4.11 -17.83 24.08
C VAL A 209 4.21 -19.18 23.38
N PRO A 210 3.83 -20.29 24.04
CA PRO A 210 3.80 -21.60 23.38
C PRO A 210 2.75 -21.64 22.29
N TYR A 211 3.05 -22.32 21.18
CA TYR A 211 2.12 -22.47 20.05
C TYR A 211 2.30 -23.82 19.38
N VAL A 212 1.27 -24.26 18.66
CA VAL A 212 1.29 -25.40 17.74
C VAL A 212 0.72 -24.96 16.40
N LEU A 213 1.31 -25.44 15.31
CA LEU A 213 0.74 -25.25 13.98
C LEU A 213 -0.41 -26.23 13.79
N ALA A 214 -1.63 -25.79 14.04
CA ALA A 214 -2.83 -26.62 13.96
C ALA A 214 -3.25 -26.88 12.50
N HIS A 215 -2.99 -25.90 11.61
CA HIS A 215 -3.30 -26.03 10.19
C HIS A 215 -2.40 -25.12 9.35
N VAL A 216 -1.98 -25.62 8.19
CA VAL A 216 -1.24 -24.85 7.19
C VAL A 216 -2.04 -24.89 5.89
N ALA A 217 -2.47 -23.71 5.41
CA ALA A 217 -3.21 -23.58 4.16
C ALA A 217 -2.32 -22.94 3.08
N SER A 218 -2.47 -23.37 1.83
CA SER A 218 -1.73 -22.79 0.70
C SER A 218 -2.17 -21.37 0.31
N GLY A 219 -3.35 -20.92 0.77
CA GLY A 219 -3.90 -19.59 0.49
C GLY A 219 -4.92 -19.13 1.53
N VAL A 220 -5.30 -17.85 1.46
CA VAL A 220 -6.21 -17.19 2.42
C VAL A 220 -7.57 -17.88 2.50
N ALA A 221 -8.12 -18.36 1.37
CA ALA A 221 -9.39 -19.10 1.36
C ALA A 221 -9.33 -20.37 2.22
N GLY A 222 -8.21 -21.09 2.20
CA GLY A 222 -7.99 -22.25 3.07
C GLY A 222 -7.92 -21.88 4.55
N LEU A 223 -7.29 -20.76 4.89
CA LEU A 223 -7.29 -20.25 6.27
C LEU A 223 -8.70 -19.89 6.74
N GLN A 224 -9.48 -19.21 5.89
CA GLN A 224 -10.87 -18.84 6.20
C GLN A 224 -11.74 -20.10 6.45
N SER A 225 -11.57 -21.12 5.60
CA SER A 225 -12.27 -22.40 5.77
C SER A 225 -11.87 -23.11 7.07
N ALA A 226 -10.58 -23.14 7.40
CA ALA A 226 -10.09 -23.73 8.65
C ALA A 226 -10.58 -22.97 9.89
N LEU A 227 -10.61 -21.64 9.82
CA LEU A 227 -11.16 -20.78 10.87
C LEU A 227 -12.67 -21.03 11.07
N ALA A 228 -13.43 -21.08 9.98
CA ALA A 228 -14.86 -21.37 10.01
C ALA A 228 -15.17 -22.78 10.58
N ALA A 229 -14.27 -23.75 10.35
CA ALA A 229 -14.35 -25.09 10.92
C ALA A 229 -13.90 -25.17 12.39
N GLY A 230 -13.49 -24.07 13.02
CA GLY A 230 -13.09 -24.05 14.43
C GLY A 230 -11.73 -24.69 14.72
N LEU A 231 -10.83 -24.78 13.74
CA LEU A 231 -9.55 -25.47 13.91
C LEU A 231 -8.49 -24.64 14.67
N GLY A 232 -8.71 -23.32 14.82
CA GLY A 232 -7.78 -22.43 15.52
C GLY A 232 -8.36 -21.07 15.81
#